data_0ff03cd836bc49616d9ec3382659df57
#
_entry.id   0ff03cd836bc49616d9ec3382659df57
#
_cell.length_a   1.000
_cell.length_b   1.000
_cell.length_c   1.000
_cell.angle_alpha   90.00
_cell.angle_beta   90.00
_cell.angle_gamma   90.00
#
_symmetry.space_group_name_H-M   'P 1'
#
loop_
_entity.id
_entity.type
_entity.pdbx_description
1 polymer ?
#
loop_
_entity_poly.entity_id
_entity_poly.type
_entity_poly.pdbx_seq_one_letter_code
_entity_poly.pdbx_strand_id
1 'polypeptide(L)'
;SDVYKRQERDGVKIVILGMITPAIPAWLSENLWKGLRFDDMEETARKWMKIIREKENPDLMIGLFHAGQEAFKMSGKYNENASLNVAKNVPGFDIVLMGHDHARECKKVMNVAGDSVLVIDPASNGIVLSNIDVTLKLKDGKVRSKDIRGVLSATKDYGISEDFMKHFAPQYDTVRNFVSKKIGTFTESISTRPSFFGPSAFIDLIHTLQLDITGAEISFAAPLSFDAKINKGDVYVSDMFNLYKYENMLYMTVSYTHLTLPTICSV
;
A
#
# COMPACT_ATOMS: atom_id res chain seq x y z
N SER A 1 11.57 20.29 -1.08
CA SER A 1 11.36 19.15 -0.17
C SER A 1 12.51 18.18 -0.34
N ASP A 2 13.06 17.71 0.78
CA ASP A 2 14.20 16.80 0.74
C ASP A 2 13.72 15.42 0.27
N VAL A 3 14.29 14.93 -0.80
CA VAL A 3 14.02 13.58 -1.35
C VAL A 3 14.63 12.51 -0.46
N TYR A 4 15.67 12.87 0.31
CA TYR A 4 16.27 12.00 1.33
C TYR A 4 16.46 12.75 2.64
N LYS A 5 16.49 12.02 3.76
CA LYS A 5 16.82 12.53 5.09
C LYS A 5 18.18 12.00 5.53
N ARG A 6 19.00 12.91 6.07
CA ARG A 6 20.25 12.58 6.77
C ARG A 6 20.08 12.71 8.27
N GLN A 7 20.61 11.75 8.99
CA GLN A 7 20.73 11.78 10.45
C GLN A 7 22.14 11.36 10.87
N GLU A 8 22.61 11.88 11.99
CA GLU A 8 23.81 11.39 12.67
C GLU A 8 23.41 10.86 14.04
N ARG A 9 23.86 9.65 14.35
CA ARG A 9 23.65 8.97 15.65
C ARG A 9 24.96 8.35 16.08
N ASP A 10 25.48 8.81 17.22
CA ASP A 10 26.75 8.31 17.82
C ASP A 10 27.91 8.29 16.81
N GLY A 11 28.02 9.34 15.98
CA GLY A 11 29.04 9.48 14.96
C GLY A 11 28.79 8.64 13.68
N VAL A 12 27.64 7.98 13.57
CA VAL A 12 27.22 7.21 12.39
C VAL A 12 26.28 8.06 11.52
N LYS A 13 26.60 8.17 10.24
CA LYS A 13 25.78 8.89 9.28
C LYS A 13 24.77 7.93 8.62
N ILE A 14 23.50 8.20 8.83
CA ILE A 14 22.38 7.42 8.30
C ILE A 14 21.66 8.27 7.26
N VAL A 15 21.42 7.68 6.07
CA VAL A 15 20.61 8.33 5.03
C VAL A 15 19.43 7.44 4.66
N ILE A 16 18.26 8.07 4.55
CA ILE A 16 16.99 7.42 4.18
C ILE A 16 16.50 8.06 2.89
N LEU A 17 16.41 7.27 1.81
CA LEU A 17 15.82 7.67 0.54
C LEU A 17 14.36 7.22 0.51
N GLY A 18 13.41 8.18 0.39
CA GLY A 18 11.99 7.92 0.25
C GLY A 18 11.57 7.86 -1.22
N MET A 19 10.81 6.84 -1.61
CA MET A 19 10.20 6.73 -2.94
C MET A 19 8.80 6.12 -2.87
N ILE A 20 7.98 6.41 -3.88
CA ILE A 20 6.66 5.79 -4.05
C ILE A 20 6.57 5.13 -5.42
N THR A 21 5.58 4.25 -5.57
CA THR A 21 5.24 3.64 -6.85
C THR A 21 4.96 4.70 -7.93
N PRO A 22 5.42 4.50 -9.17
CA PRO A 22 5.10 5.39 -10.29
C PRO A 22 3.70 5.15 -10.89
N ALA A 23 2.93 4.20 -10.36
CA ALA A 23 1.64 3.81 -10.93
C ALA A 23 0.47 4.76 -10.56
N ILE A 24 0.70 5.80 -9.78
CA ILE A 24 -0.33 6.77 -9.36
C ILE A 24 -1.22 7.25 -10.52
N PRO A 25 -0.67 7.61 -11.72
CA PRO A 25 -1.51 8.05 -12.84
C PRO A 25 -2.43 6.98 -13.42
N ALA A 26 -2.16 5.71 -13.14
CA ALA A 26 -3.03 4.60 -13.59
C ALA A 26 -4.27 4.43 -12.70
N TRP A 27 -4.24 4.93 -11.47
CA TRP A 27 -5.31 4.73 -10.49
C TRP A 27 -6.14 5.97 -10.21
N LEU A 28 -5.51 7.13 -10.26
CA LEU A 28 -6.11 8.39 -9.87
C LEU A 28 -6.36 9.29 -11.08
N SER A 29 -7.45 10.02 -11.04
CA SER A 29 -7.75 11.04 -12.05
C SER A 29 -6.69 12.16 -12.04
N GLU A 30 -6.40 12.72 -13.23
CA GLU A 30 -5.32 13.68 -13.44
C GLU A 30 -5.36 14.90 -12.51
N ASN A 31 -6.55 15.35 -12.13
CA ASN A 31 -6.72 16.49 -11.22
C ASN A 31 -6.09 16.27 -9.84
N LEU A 32 -5.94 15.01 -9.39
CA LEU A 32 -5.35 14.67 -8.09
C LEU A 32 -3.83 14.65 -8.08
N TRP A 33 -3.19 14.55 -9.24
CA TRP A 33 -1.73 14.52 -9.37
C TRP A 33 -1.18 15.56 -10.36
N LYS A 34 -2.03 16.47 -10.83
CA LYS A 34 -1.65 17.53 -11.77
C LYS A 34 -0.42 18.32 -11.28
N GLY A 35 0.57 18.45 -12.16
CA GLY A 35 1.83 19.12 -11.85
C GLY A 35 2.89 18.21 -11.23
N LEU A 36 2.57 16.93 -10.96
CA LEU A 36 3.54 15.91 -10.56
C LEU A 36 3.96 15.09 -11.77
N ARG A 37 5.21 14.60 -11.72
CA ARG A 37 5.76 13.63 -12.67
C ARG A 37 6.22 12.39 -11.91
N PHE A 38 5.87 11.24 -12.43
CA PHE A 38 6.25 9.94 -11.87
C PHE A 38 7.26 9.29 -12.80
N ASP A 39 8.45 9.02 -12.29
CA ASP A 39 9.56 8.44 -13.02
C ASP A 39 9.76 6.98 -12.59
N ASP A 40 10.48 6.19 -13.39
CA ASP A 40 10.86 4.83 -13.04
C ASP A 40 11.64 4.79 -11.72
N MET A 41 11.30 3.83 -10.85
CA MET A 41 11.90 3.73 -9.51
C MET A 41 13.36 3.32 -9.55
N GLU A 42 13.73 2.38 -10.42
CA GLU A 42 15.11 1.88 -10.50
C GLU A 42 16.05 2.94 -11.07
N GLU A 43 15.65 3.62 -12.15
CA GLU A 43 16.43 4.73 -12.72
C GLU A 43 16.56 5.90 -11.73
N THR A 44 15.46 6.22 -11.05
CA THR A 44 15.45 7.27 -10.02
C THR A 44 16.35 6.92 -8.84
N ALA A 45 16.30 5.67 -8.35
CA ALA A 45 17.18 5.21 -7.29
C ALA A 45 18.66 5.29 -7.69
N ARG A 46 19.04 4.86 -8.91
CA ARG A 46 20.42 4.97 -9.42
C ARG A 46 20.91 6.42 -9.39
N LYS A 47 20.09 7.34 -9.88
CA LYS A 47 20.40 8.77 -9.89
C LYS A 47 20.64 9.31 -8.47
N TRP A 48 19.72 9.04 -7.55
CA TRP A 48 19.84 9.54 -6.18
C TRP A 48 20.95 8.88 -5.39
N MET A 49 21.21 7.59 -5.59
CA MET A 49 22.32 6.90 -4.96
C MET A 49 23.69 7.50 -5.33
N LYS A 50 23.84 7.92 -6.60
CA LYS A 50 25.06 8.65 -7.03
C LYS A 50 25.20 9.97 -6.26
N ILE A 51 24.14 10.79 -6.23
CA ILE A 51 24.14 12.08 -5.54
C ILE A 51 24.38 11.91 -4.03
N ILE A 52 23.74 10.94 -3.38
CA ILE A 52 23.88 10.67 -1.95
C ILE A 52 25.31 10.22 -1.63
N ARG A 53 25.90 9.35 -2.43
CA ARG A 53 27.29 8.91 -2.23
C ARG A 53 28.28 10.05 -2.35
N GLU A 54 28.12 10.91 -3.34
CA GLU A 54 28.99 12.07 -3.57
C GLU A 54 28.87 13.13 -2.46
N LYS A 55 27.66 13.40 -1.99
CA LYS A 55 27.41 14.49 -1.03
C LYS A 55 27.49 14.05 0.40
N GLU A 56 26.97 12.87 0.74
CA GLU A 56 26.76 12.42 2.11
C GLU A 56 27.73 11.32 2.52
N ASN A 57 28.07 10.40 1.62
CA ASN A 57 28.87 9.21 1.92
C ASN A 57 28.39 8.49 3.19
N PRO A 58 27.15 7.98 3.24
CA PRO A 58 26.55 7.45 4.44
C PRO A 58 27.22 6.16 4.93
N ASP A 59 27.22 5.96 6.25
CA ASP A 59 27.61 4.71 6.90
C ASP A 59 26.50 3.65 6.81
N LEU A 60 25.23 4.09 6.84
CA LEU A 60 24.03 3.24 6.69
C LEU A 60 23.06 3.87 5.69
N MET A 61 22.65 3.10 4.68
CA MET A 61 21.74 3.53 3.63
C MET A 61 20.44 2.74 3.65
N ILE A 62 19.33 3.45 3.82
CA ILE A 62 17.99 2.88 3.94
C ILE A 62 17.11 3.37 2.79
N GLY A 63 16.46 2.45 2.09
CA GLY A 63 15.32 2.73 1.21
C GLY A 63 14.03 2.63 2.00
N LEU A 64 13.15 3.64 1.87
CA LEU A 64 11.79 3.63 2.42
C LEU A 64 10.81 3.82 1.28
N PHE A 65 10.25 2.72 0.79
CA PHE A 65 9.50 2.69 -0.45
C PHE A 65 8.05 2.29 -0.24
N HIS A 66 7.12 3.07 -0.77
CA HIS A 66 5.74 2.64 -0.94
C HIS A 66 5.57 2.04 -2.34
N ALA A 67 6.11 0.86 -2.52
CA ALA A 67 5.99 0.00 -3.70
C ALA A 67 6.25 -1.44 -3.26
N GLY A 68 5.61 -2.40 -3.92
CA GLY A 68 5.71 -3.82 -3.58
C GLY A 68 7.01 -4.48 -4.07
N GLN A 69 7.05 -5.81 -3.95
CA GLN A 69 8.26 -6.59 -4.17
C GLN A 69 8.66 -6.67 -5.64
N GLU A 70 7.82 -7.24 -6.50
CA GLU A 70 8.15 -7.52 -7.89
C GLU A 70 7.09 -7.01 -8.85
N ALA A 71 7.56 -6.56 -9.98
CA ALA A 71 6.74 -5.96 -10.99
C ALA A 71 5.91 -6.97 -11.75
N PHE A 72 4.60 -6.79 -11.72
CA PHE A 72 3.84 -7.00 -12.95
C PHE A 72 4.06 -5.76 -13.82
N LYS A 73 4.51 -5.93 -15.07
CA LYS A 73 4.50 -4.85 -16.05
C LYS A 73 3.06 -4.40 -16.23
N MET A 74 2.70 -3.32 -15.59
CA MET A 74 1.45 -2.65 -15.92
C MET A 74 1.55 -2.13 -17.36
N SER A 75 0.43 -2.16 -18.07
CA SER A 75 0.32 -1.80 -19.49
C SER A 75 1.06 -0.47 -19.77
N GLY A 76 2.27 -0.57 -20.21
CA GLY A 76 2.96 0.43 -20.94
C GLY A 76 4.28 0.92 -20.43
N LYS A 77 4.55 1.33 -19.22
CA LYS A 77 5.78 2.11 -19.03
C LYS A 77 6.57 1.87 -17.75
N TYR A 78 5.91 1.66 -16.62
CA TYR A 78 6.62 1.61 -15.33
C TYR A 78 6.22 0.39 -14.51
N ASN A 79 7.17 -0.11 -13.73
CA ASN A 79 6.90 -1.17 -12.77
C ASN A 79 6.24 -0.58 -11.52
N GLU A 80 5.04 -1.05 -11.20
CA GLU A 80 4.31 -0.65 -9.98
C GLU A 80 5.04 -1.11 -8.71
N ASN A 81 5.50 -2.36 -8.69
CA ASN A 81 6.09 -3.03 -7.54
C ASN A 81 7.60 -3.24 -7.76
N ALA A 82 8.40 -2.19 -7.71
CA ALA A 82 9.82 -2.23 -8.07
C ALA A 82 10.79 -2.23 -6.87
N SER A 83 10.31 -2.34 -5.62
CA SER A 83 11.19 -2.23 -4.45
C SER A 83 12.26 -3.30 -4.40
N LEU A 84 11.91 -4.55 -4.71
CA LEU A 84 12.86 -5.65 -4.74
C LEU A 84 13.85 -5.52 -5.92
N ASN A 85 13.38 -4.99 -7.07
CA ASN A 85 14.26 -4.71 -8.21
C ASN A 85 15.29 -3.64 -7.85
N VAL A 86 14.88 -2.57 -7.16
CA VAL A 86 15.80 -1.55 -6.64
C VAL A 86 16.83 -2.17 -5.70
N ALA A 87 16.39 -2.99 -4.73
CA ALA A 87 17.30 -3.65 -3.78
C ALA A 87 18.32 -4.54 -4.47
N LYS A 88 17.93 -5.27 -5.53
CA LYS A 88 18.83 -6.17 -6.29
C LYS A 88 19.72 -5.44 -7.27
N ASN A 89 19.21 -4.43 -7.98
CA ASN A 89 19.86 -3.85 -9.15
C ASN A 89 20.56 -2.52 -8.88
N VAL A 90 20.29 -1.88 -7.74
CA VAL A 90 20.91 -0.59 -7.36
C VAL A 90 21.79 -0.78 -6.14
N PRO A 91 23.12 -0.92 -6.31
CA PRO A 91 24.03 -1.15 -5.20
C PRO A 91 24.07 0.00 -4.20
N GLY A 92 24.26 -0.36 -2.93
CA GLY A 92 24.55 0.57 -1.85
C GLY A 92 23.43 0.77 -0.84
N PHE A 93 22.28 0.15 -1.01
CA PHE A 93 21.31 0.01 0.06
C PHE A 93 21.75 -1.09 1.04
N ASP A 94 21.60 -0.82 2.33
CA ASP A 94 21.78 -1.81 3.39
C ASP A 94 20.43 -2.44 3.77
N ILE A 95 19.38 -1.62 3.75
CA ILE A 95 18.01 -1.98 4.13
C ILE A 95 17.03 -1.37 3.12
N VAL A 96 16.03 -2.14 2.71
CA VAL A 96 14.86 -1.64 1.96
C VAL A 96 13.59 -1.99 2.70
N LEU A 97 12.94 -0.96 3.25
CA LEU A 97 11.61 -1.03 3.81
C LEU A 97 10.62 -0.83 2.67
N MET A 98 9.72 -1.78 2.49
CA MET A 98 8.75 -1.74 1.40
C MET A 98 7.33 -1.99 1.90
N GLY A 99 6.36 -1.82 1.03
CA GLY A 99 4.93 -2.01 1.31
C GLY A 99 4.15 -1.93 0.02
N HIS A 100 2.85 -1.62 0.06
CA HIS A 100 1.94 -1.48 -1.07
C HIS A 100 1.26 -2.77 -1.53
N ASP A 101 1.99 -3.84 -1.80
CA ASP A 101 1.43 -5.14 -2.22
C ASP A 101 0.87 -5.96 -1.04
N HIS A 102 0.93 -5.41 0.17
CA HIS A 102 0.47 -6.02 1.41
C HIS A 102 1.15 -7.36 1.74
N ALA A 103 2.31 -7.61 1.17
CA ALA A 103 3.06 -8.83 1.43
C ALA A 103 3.61 -8.84 2.87
N ARG A 104 3.83 -10.03 3.40
CA ARG A 104 4.50 -10.23 4.69
C ARG A 104 5.83 -10.91 4.44
N GLU A 105 6.90 -10.12 4.39
CA GLU A 105 8.21 -10.62 3.97
C GLU A 105 9.34 -10.02 4.82
N CYS A 106 10.31 -10.85 5.18
CA CYS A 106 11.57 -10.42 5.78
C CYS A 106 12.67 -11.36 5.32
N LYS A 107 13.55 -10.89 4.45
CA LYS A 107 14.63 -11.69 3.88
C LYS A 107 15.86 -10.86 3.52
N LYS A 108 16.99 -11.50 3.33
CA LYS A 108 18.17 -10.91 2.73
C LYS A 108 18.24 -11.29 1.25
N VAL A 109 18.59 -10.33 0.41
CA VAL A 109 18.84 -10.52 -1.02
C VAL A 109 20.23 -10.04 -1.37
N MET A 110 20.85 -10.67 -2.37
CA MET A 110 22.12 -10.21 -2.91
C MET A 110 21.86 -9.19 -4.02
N ASN A 111 22.56 -8.07 -3.98
CA ASN A 111 22.53 -7.12 -5.08
C ASN A 111 23.57 -7.48 -6.16
N VAL A 112 23.53 -6.74 -7.27
CA VAL A 112 24.45 -6.94 -8.41
C VAL A 112 25.92 -6.68 -8.08
N ALA A 113 26.24 -6.04 -6.95
CA ALA A 113 27.60 -5.83 -6.47
C ALA A 113 28.07 -6.93 -5.49
N GLY A 114 27.19 -7.88 -5.15
CA GLY A 114 27.49 -8.95 -4.20
C GLY A 114 27.26 -8.57 -2.73
N ASP A 115 26.62 -7.41 -2.45
CA ASP A 115 26.30 -7.02 -1.09
C ASP A 115 24.93 -7.59 -0.66
N SER A 116 24.82 -7.91 0.63
CA SER A 116 23.56 -8.39 1.22
C SER A 116 22.70 -7.23 1.66
N VAL A 117 21.47 -7.16 1.15
CA VAL A 117 20.46 -6.13 1.48
C VAL A 117 19.32 -6.79 2.25
N LEU A 118 18.97 -6.25 3.43
CA LEU A 118 17.76 -6.65 4.14
C LEU A 118 16.55 -6.01 3.44
N VAL A 119 15.58 -6.83 3.01
CA VAL A 119 14.28 -6.37 2.50
C VAL A 119 13.18 -6.81 3.46
N ILE A 120 12.25 -5.90 3.80
CA ILE A 120 11.21 -6.16 4.77
C ILE A 120 9.92 -5.45 4.40
N ASP A 121 8.80 -6.19 4.46
CA ASP A 121 7.44 -5.73 4.20
C ASP A 121 6.52 -6.17 5.35
N PRO A 122 5.91 -5.25 6.10
CA PRO A 122 5.10 -5.57 7.29
C PRO A 122 3.63 -5.88 6.96
N ALA A 123 3.28 -6.25 5.76
CA ALA A 123 1.90 -6.43 5.33
C ALA A 123 1.07 -5.13 5.39
N SER A 124 -0.22 -5.21 5.75
CA SER A 124 -1.15 -4.08 5.79
C SER A 124 -1.85 -3.98 7.14
N ASN A 125 -2.61 -2.88 7.34
CA ASN A 125 -3.48 -2.65 8.51
C ASN A 125 -2.75 -2.62 9.86
N GLY A 126 -1.43 -2.47 9.89
CA GLY A 126 -0.67 -2.45 11.14
C GLY A 126 -0.71 -3.76 11.93
N ILE A 127 -1.02 -4.88 11.29
CA ILE A 127 -1.06 -6.20 11.96
C ILE A 127 0.31 -6.74 12.31
N VAL A 128 1.36 -6.19 11.68
CA VAL A 128 2.76 -6.56 11.89
C VAL A 128 3.62 -5.31 11.93
N LEU A 129 4.66 -5.32 12.75
CA LEU A 129 5.70 -4.31 12.83
C LEU A 129 7.03 -4.86 12.33
N SER A 130 7.76 -4.06 11.56
CA SER A 130 9.14 -4.34 11.18
C SER A 130 10.09 -3.88 12.29
N ASN A 131 10.72 -4.81 12.98
CA ASN A 131 11.79 -4.53 13.94
C ASN A 131 13.13 -4.84 13.27
N ILE A 132 14.05 -3.89 13.30
CA ILE A 132 15.36 -4.03 12.67
C ILE A 132 16.45 -3.62 13.65
N ASP A 133 17.32 -4.58 13.95
CA ASP A 133 18.52 -4.36 14.75
C ASP A 133 19.71 -4.17 13.83
N VAL A 134 20.43 -3.07 14.02
CA VAL A 134 21.64 -2.74 13.28
C VAL A 134 22.82 -2.64 14.24
N THR A 135 23.76 -3.56 14.16
CA THR A 135 24.98 -3.52 14.91
C THR A 135 26.14 -3.11 14.02
N LEU A 136 26.79 -2.00 14.35
CA LEU A 136 27.92 -1.47 13.61
C LEU A 136 29.22 -1.62 14.41
N LYS A 137 30.26 -2.16 13.80
CA LYS A 137 31.60 -2.16 14.39
C LYS A 137 32.42 -1.02 13.79
N LEU A 138 32.87 -0.11 14.65
CA LEU A 138 33.69 1.02 14.26
C LEU A 138 35.18 0.76 14.58
N LYS A 139 36.05 1.22 13.70
CA LYS A 139 37.49 1.32 13.95
C LYS A 139 37.99 2.63 13.36
N ASP A 140 38.68 3.43 14.16
CA ASP A 140 39.18 4.76 13.78
C ASP A 140 38.07 5.69 13.26
N GLY A 141 36.91 5.67 13.91
CA GLY A 141 35.73 6.46 13.54
C GLY A 141 35.04 6.04 12.24
N LYS A 142 35.41 4.90 11.67
CA LYS A 142 34.83 4.37 10.41
C LYS A 142 34.14 3.03 10.65
N VAL A 143 32.96 2.86 10.05
CA VAL A 143 32.26 1.56 10.05
C VAL A 143 33.07 0.53 9.28
N ARG A 144 33.36 -0.61 9.92
CA ARG A 144 34.11 -1.73 9.36
C ARG A 144 33.24 -2.93 9.03
N SER A 145 32.19 -3.11 9.80
CA SER A 145 31.21 -4.16 9.51
C SER A 145 29.83 -3.76 10.00
N LYS A 146 28.80 -4.31 9.35
CA LYS A 146 27.40 -4.13 9.65
C LYS A 146 26.80 -5.53 9.87
N ASP A 147 26.12 -5.75 10.99
CA ASP A 147 25.22 -6.89 11.19
C ASP A 147 23.79 -6.34 11.26
N ILE A 148 22.98 -6.72 10.29
CA ILE A 148 21.62 -6.20 10.14
C ILE A 148 20.66 -7.38 10.21
N ARG A 149 19.72 -7.32 11.15
CA ARG A 149 18.71 -8.34 11.39
C ARG A 149 17.33 -7.72 11.40
N GLY A 150 16.42 -8.34 10.66
CA GLY A 150 15.01 -7.96 10.63
C GLY A 150 14.13 -9.04 11.24
N VAL A 151 13.08 -8.61 11.95
CA VAL A 151 12.03 -9.49 12.48
C VAL A 151 10.68 -8.82 12.27
N LEU A 152 9.68 -9.61 11.89
CA LEU A 152 8.28 -9.20 11.82
C LEU A 152 7.56 -9.62 13.10
N SER A 153 7.15 -8.62 13.90
CA SER A 153 6.44 -8.83 15.17
C SER A 153 4.96 -8.55 15.01
N ALA A 154 4.11 -9.48 15.43
CA ALA A 154 2.67 -9.29 15.36
C ALA A 154 2.20 -8.26 16.39
N THR A 155 1.43 -7.26 15.99
CA THR A 155 0.95 -6.20 16.89
C THR A 155 0.01 -6.73 17.98
N LYS A 156 -0.70 -7.82 17.71
CA LYS A 156 -1.57 -8.49 18.69
C LYS A 156 -0.83 -9.00 19.93
N ASP A 157 0.49 -9.15 19.85
CA ASP A 157 1.32 -9.66 20.94
C ASP A 157 1.73 -8.54 21.92
N TYR A 158 1.34 -7.30 21.63
CA TYR A 158 1.60 -6.11 22.45
C TYR A 158 0.31 -5.57 23.07
N GLY A 159 0.42 -5.02 24.25
CA GLY A 159 -0.70 -4.34 24.91
C GLY A 159 -1.04 -3.00 24.22
N ILE A 160 -2.26 -2.54 24.48
CA ILE A 160 -2.70 -1.21 24.01
C ILE A 160 -1.97 -0.14 24.81
N SER A 161 -1.40 0.86 24.13
CA SER A 161 -0.79 2.01 24.78
C SER A 161 -1.87 2.92 25.38
N GLU A 162 -1.92 3.04 26.70
CA GLU A 162 -2.87 3.91 27.40
C GLU A 162 -2.65 5.38 27.03
N ASP A 163 -1.41 5.83 26.92
CA ASP A 163 -1.08 7.20 26.54
C ASP A 163 -1.55 7.53 25.11
N PHE A 164 -1.38 6.59 24.18
CA PHE A 164 -1.91 6.73 22.82
C PHE A 164 -3.44 6.86 22.83
N MET A 165 -4.12 5.95 23.51
CA MET A 165 -5.58 5.99 23.60
C MET A 165 -6.08 7.27 24.24
N LYS A 166 -5.44 7.74 25.32
CA LYS A 166 -5.80 9.00 25.96
C LYS A 166 -5.60 10.20 25.02
N HIS A 167 -4.51 10.22 24.28
CA HIS A 167 -4.20 11.32 23.35
C HIS A 167 -5.19 11.41 22.20
N PHE A 168 -5.60 10.26 21.65
CA PHE A 168 -6.47 10.18 20.48
C PHE A 168 -7.95 9.91 20.80
N ALA A 169 -8.33 9.89 22.09
CA ALA A 169 -9.73 9.65 22.50
C ALA A 169 -10.74 10.56 21.79
N PRO A 170 -10.53 11.89 21.66
CA PRO A 170 -11.51 12.76 21.00
C PRO A 170 -11.73 12.40 19.53
N GLN A 171 -10.66 12.06 18.80
CA GLN A 171 -10.74 11.67 17.39
C GLN A 171 -11.42 10.30 17.24
N TYR A 172 -11.05 9.36 18.10
CA TYR A 172 -11.66 8.04 18.13
C TYR A 172 -13.17 8.11 18.40
N ASP A 173 -13.60 8.91 19.39
CA ASP A 173 -15.01 9.09 19.72
C ASP A 173 -15.77 9.77 18.59
N THR A 174 -15.17 10.73 17.91
CA THR A 174 -15.75 11.38 16.73
C THR A 174 -16.04 10.37 15.62
N VAL A 175 -15.05 9.55 15.28
CA VAL A 175 -15.21 8.49 14.26
C VAL A 175 -16.23 7.46 14.71
N ARG A 176 -16.14 6.98 15.95
CA ARG A 176 -17.05 6.00 16.51
C ARG A 176 -18.51 6.48 16.47
N ASN A 177 -18.76 7.73 16.86
CA ASN A 177 -20.09 8.33 16.83
C ASN A 177 -20.64 8.44 15.40
N PHE A 178 -19.76 8.72 14.41
CA PHE A 178 -20.17 8.77 13.01
C PHE A 178 -20.51 7.38 12.48
N VAL A 179 -19.63 6.38 12.67
CA VAL A 179 -19.82 5.05 12.08
C VAL A 179 -20.91 4.23 12.77
N SER A 180 -21.30 4.59 14.02
CA SER A 180 -22.39 3.96 14.76
C SER A 180 -23.79 4.49 14.43
N LYS A 181 -23.92 5.45 13.49
CA LYS A 181 -25.24 5.93 13.06
C LYS A 181 -25.98 4.83 12.32
N LYS A 182 -27.18 4.54 12.79
CA LYS A 182 -28.10 3.65 12.08
C LYS A 182 -28.58 4.30 10.79
N ILE A 183 -28.50 3.58 9.68
CA ILE A 183 -28.91 4.05 8.34
C ILE A 183 -30.08 3.25 7.76
N GLY A 184 -30.40 2.08 8.33
CA GLY A 184 -31.49 1.27 7.84
C GLY A 184 -31.65 -0.03 8.63
N THR A 185 -32.38 -0.95 8.04
CA THR A 185 -32.59 -2.30 8.59
C THR A 185 -32.66 -3.30 7.44
N PHE A 186 -31.92 -4.39 7.53
CA PHE A 186 -32.04 -5.50 6.60
C PHE A 186 -32.97 -6.58 7.16
N THR A 187 -33.89 -7.05 6.33
CA THR A 187 -34.82 -8.14 6.65
C THR A 187 -34.14 -9.50 6.60
N GLU A 188 -33.04 -9.60 5.86
CA GLU A 188 -32.23 -10.82 5.71
C GLU A 188 -30.73 -10.47 5.74
N SER A 189 -29.90 -11.46 6.08
CA SER A 189 -28.44 -11.29 5.99
C SER A 189 -28.00 -11.37 4.53
N ILE A 190 -27.06 -10.49 4.14
CA ILE A 190 -26.42 -10.53 2.81
C ILE A 190 -24.92 -10.78 2.95
N SER A 191 -24.32 -11.45 1.97
CA SER A 191 -22.88 -11.72 1.94
C SER A 191 -22.33 -11.68 0.52
N THR A 192 -21.03 -11.41 0.43
CA THR A 192 -20.33 -11.32 -0.85
C THR A 192 -20.03 -12.67 -1.48
N ARG A 193 -19.86 -13.72 -0.68
CA ARG A 193 -19.40 -15.03 -1.14
C ARG A 193 -20.21 -15.63 -2.30
N PRO A 194 -21.56 -15.63 -2.27
CA PRO A 194 -22.35 -16.14 -3.39
C PRO A 194 -22.09 -15.41 -4.71
N SER A 195 -21.72 -14.11 -4.68
CA SER A 195 -21.48 -13.28 -5.87
C SER A 195 -20.32 -13.78 -6.73
N PHE A 196 -19.42 -14.59 -6.19
CA PHE A 196 -18.32 -15.20 -6.94
C PHE A 196 -18.73 -16.43 -7.74
N PHE A 197 -19.95 -16.93 -7.50
CA PHE A 197 -20.43 -18.17 -8.11
C PHE A 197 -21.77 -17.99 -8.85
N GLY A 198 -22.38 -16.80 -8.75
CA GLY A 198 -23.64 -16.48 -9.41
C GLY A 198 -24.38 -15.29 -8.79
N PRO A 199 -25.66 -15.10 -9.12
CA PRO A 199 -26.49 -14.04 -8.57
C PRO A 199 -26.54 -14.07 -7.06
N SER A 200 -26.55 -12.88 -6.43
CA SER A 200 -26.65 -12.77 -4.98
C SER A 200 -27.28 -11.46 -4.57
N ALA A 201 -28.00 -11.47 -3.43
CA ALA A 201 -28.62 -10.26 -2.89
C ALA A 201 -27.61 -9.11 -2.66
N PHE A 202 -26.34 -9.42 -2.40
CA PHE A 202 -25.30 -8.43 -2.26
C PHE A 202 -25.04 -7.68 -3.56
N ILE A 203 -24.79 -8.40 -4.66
CA ILE A 203 -24.48 -7.79 -5.96
C ILE A 203 -25.73 -7.14 -6.55
N ASP A 204 -26.90 -7.74 -6.35
CA ASP A 204 -28.18 -7.19 -6.80
C ASP A 204 -28.49 -5.83 -6.11
N LEU A 205 -28.16 -5.71 -4.82
CA LEU A 205 -28.26 -4.42 -4.11
C LEU A 205 -27.36 -3.35 -4.75
N ILE A 206 -26.12 -3.68 -5.06
CA ILE A 206 -25.18 -2.73 -5.70
C ILE A 206 -25.70 -2.34 -7.10
N HIS A 207 -26.11 -3.32 -7.92
CA HIS A 207 -26.66 -3.03 -9.24
C HIS A 207 -27.91 -2.15 -9.17
N THR A 208 -28.84 -2.45 -8.26
CA THR A 208 -30.04 -1.65 -8.06
C THR A 208 -29.69 -0.21 -7.71
N LEU A 209 -28.79 0.00 -6.73
CA LEU A 209 -28.38 1.35 -6.36
C LEU A 209 -27.70 2.11 -7.49
N GLN A 210 -26.83 1.44 -8.26
CA GLN A 210 -26.14 2.08 -9.39
C GLN A 210 -27.15 2.48 -10.48
N LEU A 211 -28.08 1.62 -10.83
CA LEU A 211 -29.12 1.89 -11.83
C LEU A 211 -30.07 3.00 -11.38
N ASP A 212 -30.51 2.99 -10.13
CA ASP A 212 -31.39 4.01 -9.56
C ASP A 212 -30.73 5.40 -9.52
N ILE A 213 -29.45 5.46 -9.16
CA ILE A 213 -28.70 6.73 -9.07
C ILE A 213 -28.42 7.30 -10.47
N THR A 214 -28.06 6.45 -11.44
CA THR A 214 -27.59 6.90 -12.75
C THR A 214 -28.67 6.97 -13.80
N GLY A 215 -29.75 6.19 -13.67
CA GLY A 215 -30.73 5.96 -14.73
C GLY A 215 -30.17 5.17 -15.91
N ALA A 216 -29.02 4.49 -15.75
CA ALA A 216 -28.43 3.66 -16.78
C ALA A 216 -29.23 2.36 -16.99
N GLU A 217 -29.10 1.75 -18.16
CA GLU A 217 -29.79 0.51 -18.50
C GLU A 217 -28.99 -0.73 -18.07
N ILE A 218 -27.67 -0.61 -17.89
CA ILE A 218 -26.76 -1.70 -17.54
C ILE A 218 -25.84 -1.24 -16.41
N SER A 219 -25.57 -2.13 -15.47
CA SER A 219 -24.66 -1.89 -14.35
C SER A 219 -23.59 -2.98 -14.29
N PHE A 220 -22.35 -2.56 -13.98
CA PHE A 220 -21.22 -3.46 -13.75
C PHE A 220 -20.73 -3.26 -12.32
N ALA A 221 -20.58 -4.34 -11.57
CA ALA A 221 -20.04 -4.34 -10.24
C ALA A 221 -19.31 -5.66 -9.94
N ALA A 222 -18.33 -5.61 -9.05
CA ALA A 222 -17.66 -6.79 -8.54
C ALA A 222 -17.56 -6.70 -7.02
N PRO A 223 -17.68 -7.83 -6.29
CA PRO A 223 -17.47 -7.85 -4.84
C PRO A 223 -15.98 -7.62 -4.53
N LEU A 224 -15.70 -6.69 -3.60
CA LEU A 224 -14.33 -6.33 -3.21
C LEU A 224 -13.74 -7.24 -2.12
N SER A 225 -14.55 -8.10 -1.51
CA SER A 225 -14.15 -9.01 -0.46
C SER A 225 -14.87 -10.35 -0.64
N PHE A 226 -14.16 -11.44 -0.38
CA PHE A 226 -14.75 -12.78 -0.52
C PHE A 226 -15.72 -13.13 0.62
N ASP A 227 -15.45 -12.68 1.84
CA ASP A 227 -16.19 -13.07 3.05
C ASP A 227 -16.84 -11.90 3.81
N ALA A 228 -17.16 -10.81 3.12
CA ALA A 228 -17.91 -9.72 3.75
C ALA A 228 -19.37 -10.16 3.97
N LYS A 229 -19.94 -9.76 5.12
CA LYS A 229 -21.32 -10.06 5.48
C LYS A 229 -21.92 -8.90 6.27
N ILE A 230 -23.19 -8.62 5.99
CA ILE A 230 -24.06 -7.80 6.84
C ILE A 230 -25.19 -8.69 7.36
N ASN A 231 -25.36 -8.70 8.67
CA ASN A 231 -26.39 -9.52 9.29
C ASN A 231 -27.77 -8.84 9.17
N LYS A 232 -28.82 -9.66 9.21
CA LYS A 232 -30.19 -9.21 9.41
C LYS A 232 -30.28 -8.35 10.68
N GLY A 233 -31.07 -7.28 10.62
CA GLY A 233 -31.26 -6.34 11.71
C GLY A 233 -30.84 -4.93 11.36
N ASP A 234 -30.51 -4.15 12.35
CA ASP A 234 -30.08 -2.76 12.18
C ASP A 234 -28.77 -2.67 11.42
N VAL A 235 -28.73 -1.73 10.49
CA VAL A 235 -27.58 -1.47 9.63
C VAL A 235 -27.01 -0.08 9.97
N TYR A 236 -25.70 -0.04 10.14
CA TYR A 236 -24.97 1.15 10.55
C TYR A 236 -24.01 1.62 9.44
N VAL A 237 -23.53 2.85 9.55
CA VAL A 237 -22.52 3.38 8.61
C VAL A 237 -21.30 2.46 8.54
N SER A 238 -20.87 1.88 9.68
CA SER A 238 -19.77 0.91 9.73
C SER A 238 -19.95 -0.30 8.82
N ASP A 239 -21.20 -0.75 8.61
CA ASP A 239 -21.50 -1.92 7.78
C ASP A 239 -21.25 -1.64 6.30
N MET A 240 -21.36 -0.37 5.89
CA MET A 240 -21.10 0.04 4.51
C MET A 240 -19.62 -0.16 4.11
N PHE A 241 -18.70 0.05 5.05
CA PHE A 241 -17.28 -0.23 4.81
C PHE A 241 -16.97 -1.73 4.63
N ASN A 242 -17.83 -2.62 5.11
CA ASN A 242 -17.75 -4.06 4.82
C ASN A 242 -18.20 -4.38 3.39
N LEU A 243 -19.14 -3.61 2.84
CA LEU A 243 -19.62 -3.77 1.48
C LEU A 243 -18.64 -3.14 0.48
N TYR A 244 -18.26 -1.89 0.75
CA TYR A 244 -17.42 -1.11 -0.15
C TYR A 244 -16.49 -0.20 0.67
N LYS A 245 -15.23 -0.57 0.76
CA LYS A 245 -14.24 0.11 1.63
C LYS A 245 -13.39 1.17 0.93
N TYR A 246 -13.58 1.36 -0.37
CA TYR A 246 -12.82 2.35 -1.14
C TYR A 246 -13.71 3.49 -1.58
N GLU A 247 -13.17 4.70 -1.57
CA GLU A 247 -13.83 5.89 -2.08
C GLU A 247 -13.65 5.95 -3.59
N ASN A 248 -14.60 5.40 -4.33
CA ASN A 248 -14.61 5.39 -5.79
C ASN A 248 -15.75 6.26 -6.33
N MET A 249 -15.52 6.85 -7.49
CA MET A 249 -16.56 7.56 -8.22
C MET A 249 -17.41 6.58 -9.02
N LEU A 250 -18.72 6.84 -9.05
CA LEU A 250 -19.62 6.14 -9.96
C LEU A 250 -19.54 6.80 -11.35
N TYR A 251 -19.22 6.01 -12.36
CA TYR A 251 -19.11 6.48 -13.73
C TYR A 251 -20.26 5.93 -14.59
N MET A 252 -20.87 6.81 -15.38
CA MET A 252 -21.79 6.43 -16.45
C MET A 252 -21.06 6.61 -17.78
N THR A 253 -20.96 5.55 -18.57
CA THR A 253 -20.37 5.59 -19.90
C THR A 253 -21.46 5.48 -20.95
N VAL A 254 -21.33 6.22 -22.05
CA VAL A 254 -22.23 6.15 -23.19
C VAL A 254 -21.45 5.52 -24.35
N SER A 255 -21.94 4.37 -24.85
CA SER A 255 -21.36 3.72 -26.02
C SER A 255 -22.24 3.97 -27.24
N TYR A 256 -21.69 4.62 -28.26
CA TYR A 256 -22.39 4.89 -29.51
C TYR A 256 -22.14 3.82 -30.59
N THR A 257 -21.22 2.87 -30.40
CA THR A 257 -20.89 1.86 -31.38
C THR A 257 -20.47 0.54 -30.73
N HIS A 258 -21.18 -0.53 -31.10
CA HIS A 258 -20.83 -1.94 -30.99
C HIS A 258 -19.87 -2.38 -29.87
N LEU A 259 -20.38 -2.47 -28.65
CA LEU A 259 -19.84 -3.39 -27.65
C LEU A 259 -20.07 -4.82 -28.17
N THR A 260 -19.11 -5.36 -28.88
CA THR A 260 -19.15 -6.80 -29.23
C THR A 260 -18.65 -7.58 -28.01
N LEU A 261 -19.37 -8.61 -27.62
CA LEU A 261 -19.03 -9.52 -26.53
C LEU A 261 -17.56 -9.98 -26.47
N PRO A 262 -16.85 -10.20 -27.60
CA PRO A 262 -15.43 -10.55 -27.58
C PRO A 262 -14.49 -9.45 -26.99
N THR A 263 -14.91 -8.18 -27.02
CA THR A 263 -14.11 -7.08 -26.48
C THR A 263 -14.23 -6.96 -24.96
N ILE A 264 -15.27 -7.51 -24.38
CA ILE A 264 -15.53 -7.51 -22.93
C ILE A 264 -14.74 -8.63 -22.22
N CYS A 265 -14.38 -9.69 -22.94
CA CYS A 265 -13.68 -10.85 -22.38
C CYS A 265 -12.15 -10.74 -22.36
N SER A 266 -11.58 -9.63 -22.77
CA SER A 266 -10.12 -9.40 -22.83
C SER A 266 -9.59 -8.39 -21.82
N VAL A 267 -10.26 -8.24 -20.67
CA VAL A 267 -9.78 -7.44 -19.54
C VAL A 267 -9.48 -8.32 -18.34
#